data_3ca76c41e94c05d753ad8fd9e5e07d56
#
_entry.id   3ca76c41e94c05d753ad8fd9e5e07d56
#
_cell.length_a   1.000
_cell.length_b   1.000
_cell.length_c   1.000
_cell.angle_alpha   90.00
_cell.angle_beta   90.00
_cell.angle_gamma   90.00
#
_symmetry.space_group_name_H-M   'P 1'
#
loop_
_entity.id
_entity.type
_entity.pdbx_description
1 polymer ?
#
loop_
_entity_poly.entity_id
_entity_poly.type
_entity_poly.pdbx_seq_one_letter_code
_entity_poly.pdbx_strand_id
1 'polypeptide(L)'
;MGCVTTPQQDPRPLVRAAADRARRIVENVGPDHMTAPTPCPEFDVRTLLGHLASTLERSAAVGSGGDPRTIPESLTAADDEWPALLDRSIEHYWQVWNDDALLYKPVTAPWGTFPGRIAVLVELDELIVHGWDLAVATGQEAEADPPLAEAALEVMRLALPASPRDGLPFGPPVEPAPGAGATERLANWLGRDTAPWVRRERT
;
A
#
# COMPACT_ATOMS: atom_id res chain seq x y z
N MET A 1 19.57 -0.98 -18.14
CA MET A 1 19.34 0.47 -17.92
C MET A 1 18.00 0.57 -17.24
N GLY A 2 17.99 0.59 -15.90
CA GLY A 2 16.78 0.74 -15.10
C GLY A 2 16.23 2.14 -15.28
N CYS A 3 14.94 2.23 -15.62
CA CYS A 3 14.22 3.50 -15.66
C CYS A 3 14.03 3.96 -14.21
N VAL A 4 14.92 4.81 -13.75
CA VAL A 4 14.78 5.49 -12.46
C VAL A 4 13.58 6.41 -12.59
N THR A 5 12.49 6.12 -11.86
CA THR A 5 11.34 7.03 -11.77
C THR A 5 11.80 8.29 -11.06
N THR A 6 12.26 9.26 -11.82
CA THR A 6 12.63 10.57 -11.27
C THR A 6 11.39 11.19 -10.62
N PRO A 7 11.53 11.99 -9.54
CA PRO A 7 10.42 12.69 -8.87
C PRO A 7 9.57 13.61 -9.77
N GLN A 8 9.88 13.71 -11.04
CA GLN A 8 9.23 14.51 -12.07
C GLN A 8 8.23 13.73 -12.94
N GLN A 9 8.23 12.38 -12.88
CA GLN A 9 7.28 11.58 -13.67
C GLN A 9 5.92 11.50 -12.98
N ASP A 10 4.85 11.41 -13.78
CA ASP A 10 3.50 11.17 -13.30
C ASP A 10 3.42 9.80 -12.61
N PRO A 11 3.12 9.72 -11.30
CA PRO A 11 3.06 8.45 -10.58
C PRO A 11 1.76 7.66 -10.81
N ARG A 12 0.73 8.27 -11.38
CA ARG A 12 -0.60 7.67 -11.54
C ARG A 12 -0.62 6.34 -12.30
N PRO A 13 0.17 6.13 -13.37
CA PRO A 13 0.23 4.82 -14.02
C PRO A 13 0.67 3.69 -13.09
N LEU A 14 1.61 3.95 -12.17
CA LEU A 14 2.05 2.96 -11.18
C LEU A 14 0.94 2.65 -10.18
N VAL A 15 0.26 3.68 -9.67
CA VAL A 15 -0.87 3.50 -8.73
C VAL A 15 -2.03 2.77 -9.39
N ARG A 16 -2.31 2.99 -10.68
CA ARG A 16 -3.33 2.22 -11.40
C ARG A 16 -2.99 0.73 -11.45
N ALA A 17 -1.76 0.40 -11.80
CA ALA A 17 -1.31 -0.99 -11.84
C ALA A 17 -1.35 -1.65 -10.44
N ALA A 18 -0.99 -0.90 -9.38
CA ALA A 18 -1.09 -1.35 -7.99
C ALA A 18 -2.55 -1.58 -7.57
N ALA A 19 -3.47 -0.67 -7.92
CA ALA A 19 -4.90 -0.80 -7.65
C ALA A 19 -5.51 -2.00 -8.37
N ASP A 20 -5.15 -2.24 -9.64
CA ASP A 20 -5.62 -3.41 -10.39
C ASP A 20 -5.10 -4.72 -9.79
N ARG A 21 -3.88 -4.72 -9.24
CA ARG A 21 -3.36 -5.87 -8.48
C ARG A 21 -4.14 -6.06 -7.18
N ALA A 22 -4.37 -4.99 -6.42
CA ALA A 22 -5.12 -5.05 -5.16
C ALA A 22 -6.55 -5.61 -5.38
N ARG A 23 -7.24 -5.19 -6.44
CA ARG A 23 -8.54 -5.76 -6.84
C ARG A 23 -8.48 -7.28 -6.99
N ARG A 24 -7.53 -7.78 -7.78
CA ARG A 24 -7.39 -9.23 -8.01
C ARG A 24 -7.14 -10.00 -6.72
N ILE A 25 -6.37 -9.44 -5.80
CA ILE A 25 -6.12 -10.07 -4.50
C ILE A 25 -7.40 -10.09 -3.67
N VAL A 26 -8.10 -8.96 -3.55
CA VAL A 26 -9.33 -8.83 -2.75
C VAL A 26 -10.46 -9.71 -3.28
N GLU A 27 -10.62 -9.82 -4.60
CA GLU A 27 -11.58 -10.73 -5.25
C GLU A 27 -11.38 -12.20 -4.88
N ASN A 28 -10.15 -12.60 -4.55
CA ASN A 28 -9.81 -13.97 -4.17
C ASN A 28 -9.72 -14.19 -2.65
N VAL A 29 -10.11 -13.23 -1.82
CA VAL A 29 -10.22 -13.40 -0.37
C VAL A 29 -11.57 -14.01 -0.03
N GLY A 30 -11.56 -15.27 0.44
CA GLY A 30 -12.79 -15.95 0.86
C GLY A 30 -13.17 -15.67 2.31
N PRO A 31 -14.42 -15.97 2.71
CA PRO A 31 -14.92 -15.75 4.07
C PRO A 31 -14.10 -16.48 5.14
N ASP A 32 -13.52 -17.63 4.81
CA ASP A 32 -12.70 -18.44 5.72
C ASP A 32 -11.36 -17.75 6.08
N HIS A 33 -10.94 -16.74 5.32
CA HIS A 33 -9.72 -15.99 5.57
C HIS A 33 -9.91 -14.82 6.54
N MET A 34 -11.13 -14.36 6.78
CA MET A 34 -11.41 -13.05 7.42
C MET A 34 -10.75 -12.84 8.79
N THR A 35 -10.58 -13.91 9.56
CA THR A 35 -9.94 -13.87 10.89
C THR A 35 -8.48 -14.35 10.86
N ALA A 36 -7.93 -14.61 9.69
CA ALA A 36 -6.54 -15.03 9.58
C ALA A 36 -5.59 -13.87 9.97
N PRO A 37 -4.48 -14.17 10.65
CA PRO A 37 -3.46 -13.18 10.94
C PRO A 37 -2.78 -12.70 9.64
N THR A 38 -2.22 -11.49 9.68
CA THR A 38 -1.43 -10.93 8.57
C THR A 38 -0.02 -10.56 9.03
N PRO A 39 0.92 -10.29 8.11
CA PRO A 39 2.23 -9.75 8.46
C PRO A 39 2.18 -8.36 9.12
N CYS A 40 1.07 -7.64 8.99
CA CYS A 40 0.78 -6.42 9.73
C CYS A 40 0.15 -6.82 11.08
N PRO A 41 0.89 -6.82 12.19
CA PRO A 41 0.47 -7.52 13.42
C PRO A 41 -0.76 -6.93 14.10
N GLU A 42 -1.13 -5.70 13.75
CA GLU A 42 -2.31 -5.01 14.28
C GLU A 42 -3.60 -5.38 13.53
N PHE A 43 -3.48 -6.04 12.35
CA PHE A 43 -4.60 -6.31 11.45
C PHE A 43 -4.75 -7.80 11.16
N ASP A 44 -5.94 -8.35 11.37
CA ASP A 44 -6.39 -9.55 10.68
C ASP A 44 -6.77 -9.21 9.21
N VAL A 45 -7.08 -10.22 8.41
CA VAL A 45 -7.45 -10.03 7.01
C VAL A 45 -8.63 -9.07 6.86
N ARG A 46 -9.69 -9.21 7.68
CA ARG A 46 -10.87 -8.34 7.63
C ARG A 46 -10.50 -6.87 7.87
N THR A 47 -9.74 -6.62 8.92
CA THR A 47 -9.31 -5.27 9.30
C THR A 47 -8.40 -4.68 8.21
N LEU A 48 -7.53 -5.50 7.63
CA LEU A 48 -6.62 -5.07 6.56
C LEU A 48 -7.36 -4.74 5.24
N LEU A 49 -8.41 -5.50 4.88
CA LEU A 49 -9.28 -5.17 3.76
C LEU A 49 -9.93 -3.79 3.93
N GLY A 50 -10.45 -3.53 5.13
CA GLY A 50 -11.03 -2.24 5.46
C GLY A 50 -10.00 -1.11 5.49
N HIS A 51 -8.78 -1.40 5.94
CA HIS A 51 -7.67 -0.45 5.95
C HIS A 51 -7.28 -0.06 4.52
N LEU A 52 -7.12 -1.03 3.63
CA LEU A 52 -6.77 -0.79 2.22
C LEU A 52 -7.79 0.12 1.50
N ALA A 53 -9.09 -0.06 1.76
CA ALA A 53 -10.11 0.84 1.23
C ALA A 53 -10.05 2.23 1.91
N SER A 54 -9.72 2.26 3.20
CA SER A 54 -9.61 3.51 3.97
C SER A 54 -8.45 4.38 3.53
N THR A 55 -7.29 3.82 3.16
CA THR A 55 -6.14 4.62 2.68
C THR A 55 -6.51 5.41 1.43
N LEU A 56 -7.23 4.80 0.49
CA LEU A 56 -7.74 5.46 -0.72
C LEU A 56 -8.68 6.62 -0.40
N GLU A 57 -9.63 6.42 0.52
CA GLU A 57 -10.58 7.45 0.96
C GLU A 57 -9.86 8.60 1.68
N ARG A 58 -8.91 8.27 2.56
CA ARG A 58 -8.10 9.26 3.28
C ARG A 58 -7.20 10.06 2.33
N SER A 59 -6.64 9.40 1.32
CA SER A 59 -5.86 10.05 0.26
C SER A 59 -6.74 10.99 -0.60
N ALA A 60 -7.96 10.56 -0.95
CA ALA A 60 -8.93 11.42 -1.65
C ALA A 60 -9.32 12.64 -0.80
N ALA A 61 -9.50 12.48 0.52
CA ALA A 61 -9.76 13.60 1.42
C ALA A 61 -8.59 14.59 1.43
N VAL A 62 -7.33 14.12 1.50
CA VAL A 62 -6.13 14.99 1.39
C VAL A 62 -6.14 15.77 0.08
N GLY A 63 -6.39 15.11 -1.04
CA GLY A 63 -6.43 15.75 -2.36
C GLY A 63 -7.54 16.79 -2.49
N SER A 64 -8.67 16.58 -1.85
CA SER A 64 -9.81 17.51 -1.82
C SER A 64 -9.66 18.63 -0.78
N GLY A 65 -8.58 18.65 0.02
CA GLY A 65 -8.39 19.62 1.09
C GLY A 65 -9.21 19.35 2.35
N GLY A 66 -9.75 18.13 2.49
CA GLY A 66 -10.45 17.65 3.69
C GLY A 66 -9.50 17.14 4.77
N ASP A 67 -10.06 16.75 5.92
CA ASP A 67 -9.30 16.14 7.01
C ASP A 67 -9.36 14.61 6.96
N PRO A 68 -8.28 13.90 6.60
CA PRO A 68 -8.26 12.44 6.51
C PRO A 68 -8.50 11.75 7.86
N ARG A 69 -8.35 12.44 8.99
CA ARG A 69 -8.61 11.89 10.33
C ARG A 69 -10.09 11.71 10.62
N THR A 70 -10.98 12.28 9.81
CA THR A 70 -12.44 12.05 9.91
C THR A 70 -12.85 10.70 9.35
N ILE A 71 -11.97 10.02 8.61
CA ILE A 71 -12.18 8.71 8.01
C ILE A 71 -11.57 7.66 8.95
N PRO A 72 -12.31 6.59 9.33
CA PRO A 72 -11.79 5.53 10.19
C PRO A 72 -10.52 4.91 9.61
N GLU A 73 -9.65 4.39 10.46
CA GLU A 73 -8.42 3.71 10.04
C GLU A 73 -8.70 2.45 9.22
N SER A 74 -9.81 1.77 9.50
CA SER A 74 -10.33 0.64 8.74
C SER A 74 -11.83 0.81 8.53
N LEU A 75 -12.28 0.67 7.30
CA LEU A 75 -13.71 0.66 6.96
C LEU A 75 -14.31 -0.72 7.25
N THR A 76 -15.64 -0.78 7.33
CA THR A 76 -16.37 -2.03 7.58
C THR A 76 -17.28 -2.37 6.43
N ALA A 77 -17.36 -3.65 6.09
CA ALA A 77 -18.28 -4.20 5.09
C ALA A 77 -18.73 -5.61 5.47
N ALA A 78 -19.77 -6.13 4.85
CA ALA A 78 -20.10 -7.54 4.89
C ALA A 78 -19.05 -8.36 4.11
N ASP A 79 -18.92 -9.66 4.41
CA ASP A 79 -17.83 -10.49 3.88
C ASP A 79 -17.81 -10.62 2.35
N ASP A 80 -18.97 -10.47 1.71
CA ASP A 80 -19.14 -10.50 0.26
C ASP A 80 -19.08 -9.12 -0.41
N GLU A 81 -18.95 -8.04 0.37
CA GLU A 81 -18.96 -6.66 -0.14
C GLU A 81 -17.55 -6.05 -0.31
N TRP A 82 -16.49 -6.73 0.13
CA TRP A 82 -15.13 -6.20 0.09
C TRP A 82 -14.66 -5.77 -1.31
N PRO A 83 -14.87 -6.58 -2.39
CA PRO A 83 -14.49 -6.13 -3.73
C PRO A 83 -15.22 -4.86 -4.16
N ALA A 84 -16.53 -4.78 -3.90
CA ALA A 84 -17.33 -3.61 -4.25
C ALA A 84 -16.96 -2.36 -3.43
N LEU A 85 -16.57 -2.53 -2.16
CA LEU A 85 -16.08 -1.43 -1.33
C LEU A 85 -14.76 -0.89 -1.90
N LEU A 86 -13.80 -1.78 -2.17
CA LEU A 86 -12.51 -1.38 -2.74
C LEU A 86 -12.69 -0.66 -4.08
N ASP A 87 -13.55 -1.15 -4.96
CA ASP A 87 -13.83 -0.52 -6.25
C ASP A 87 -14.36 0.91 -6.09
N ARG A 88 -15.33 1.12 -5.20
CA ARG A 88 -15.86 2.46 -4.90
C ARG A 88 -14.77 3.40 -4.37
N SER A 89 -13.92 2.92 -3.48
CA SER A 89 -12.83 3.73 -2.94
C SER A 89 -11.77 4.06 -4.00
N ILE A 90 -11.45 3.13 -4.91
CA ILE A 90 -10.57 3.39 -6.06
C ILE A 90 -11.22 4.42 -7.01
N GLU A 91 -12.51 4.31 -7.30
CA GLU A 91 -13.21 5.28 -8.13
C GLU A 91 -13.20 6.68 -7.51
N HIS A 92 -13.49 6.79 -6.21
CA HIS A 92 -13.44 8.05 -5.47
C HIS A 92 -12.03 8.64 -5.46
N TYR A 93 -11.01 7.83 -5.20
CA TYR A 93 -9.62 8.24 -5.30
C TYR A 93 -9.31 8.88 -6.67
N TRP A 94 -9.72 8.25 -7.77
CA TRP A 94 -9.47 8.77 -9.12
C TRP A 94 -10.33 9.99 -9.48
N GLN A 95 -11.51 10.18 -8.90
CA GLN A 95 -12.28 11.41 -9.07
C GLN A 95 -11.49 12.64 -8.60
N VAL A 96 -10.65 12.47 -7.59
CA VAL A 96 -9.80 13.54 -7.05
C VAL A 96 -8.46 13.61 -7.79
N TRP A 97 -7.72 12.51 -7.88
CA TRP A 97 -6.33 12.50 -8.32
C TRP A 97 -6.12 12.48 -9.84
N ASN A 98 -7.19 12.46 -10.63
CA ASN A 98 -7.11 12.65 -12.09
C ASN A 98 -6.88 14.13 -12.51
N ASP A 99 -7.00 15.09 -11.60
CA ASP A 99 -6.67 16.49 -11.89
C ASP A 99 -5.15 16.66 -12.00
N ASP A 100 -4.65 16.95 -13.21
CA ASP A 100 -3.23 17.16 -13.47
C ASP A 100 -2.65 18.31 -12.63
N ALA A 101 -3.43 19.36 -12.41
CA ALA A 101 -2.99 20.50 -11.64
C ALA A 101 -2.75 20.15 -10.17
N LEU A 102 -3.49 19.18 -9.62
CA LEU A 102 -3.38 18.75 -8.24
C LEU A 102 -2.05 18.09 -7.93
N LEU A 103 -1.43 17.41 -8.90
CA LEU A 103 -0.12 16.77 -8.72
C LEU A 103 0.98 17.76 -8.31
N TYR A 104 0.85 19.02 -8.72
CA TYR A 104 1.86 20.05 -8.48
C TYR A 104 1.46 21.05 -7.41
N LYS A 105 0.20 21.06 -6.98
CA LYS A 105 -0.27 21.90 -5.87
C LYS A 105 0.15 21.31 -4.53
N PRO A 106 0.42 22.15 -3.51
CA PRO A 106 0.62 21.67 -2.17
C PRO A 106 -0.69 21.08 -1.61
N VAL A 107 -0.59 19.90 -1.03
CA VAL A 107 -1.63 19.23 -0.25
C VAL A 107 -1.13 19.02 1.18
N THR A 108 -2.04 18.99 2.15
CA THR A 108 -1.68 18.85 3.56
C THR A 108 -2.23 17.55 4.10
N ALA A 109 -1.34 16.68 4.58
CA ALA A 109 -1.66 15.46 5.31
C ALA A 109 -1.21 15.60 6.79
N PRO A 110 -1.60 14.68 7.68
CA PRO A 110 -1.22 14.75 9.11
C PRO A 110 0.29 14.84 9.36
N TRP A 111 1.10 14.33 8.44
CA TRP A 111 2.57 14.31 8.53
C TRP A 111 3.26 15.43 7.76
N GLY A 112 2.54 16.37 7.14
CA GLY A 112 3.15 17.53 6.47
C GLY A 112 2.42 18.05 5.26
N THR A 113 3.03 19.08 4.64
CA THR A 113 2.56 19.68 3.39
C THR A 113 3.58 19.44 2.28
N PHE A 114 3.15 18.92 1.17
CA PHE A 114 4.00 18.51 0.04
C PHE A 114 3.21 18.54 -1.28
N PRO A 115 3.88 18.51 -2.46
CA PRO A 115 3.19 18.43 -3.74
C PRO A 115 2.29 17.19 -3.82
N GLY A 116 1.10 17.31 -4.44
CA GLY A 116 0.12 16.23 -4.51
C GLY A 116 0.65 14.91 -5.09
N ARG A 117 1.63 14.97 -6.03
CA ARG A 117 2.27 13.75 -6.54
C ARG A 117 2.94 12.89 -5.46
N ILE A 118 3.34 13.49 -4.33
CA ILE A 118 3.91 12.72 -3.20
C ILE A 118 2.81 11.95 -2.49
N ALA A 119 1.61 12.55 -2.30
CA ALA A 119 0.46 11.81 -1.77
C ALA A 119 0.10 10.62 -2.65
N VAL A 120 0.13 10.78 -3.97
CA VAL A 120 -0.10 9.70 -4.94
C VAL A 120 0.97 8.59 -4.82
N LEU A 121 2.25 8.95 -4.58
CA LEU A 121 3.32 7.98 -4.37
C LEU A 121 3.21 7.23 -3.02
N VAL A 122 2.68 7.87 -1.98
CA VAL A 122 2.38 7.19 -0.71
C VAL A 122 1.29 6.13 -0.93
N GLU A 123 0.25 6.43 -1.71
CA GLU A 123 -0.78 5.44 -2.03
C GLU A 123 -0.25 4.23 -2.82
N LEU A 124 0.80 4.42 -3.64
CA LEU A 124 1.48 3.30 -4.30
C LEU A 124 2.03 2.31 -3.27
N ASP A 125 2.69 2.81 -2.23
CA ASP A 125 3.25 1.98 -1.16
C ASP A 125 2.16 1.22 -0.42
N GLU A 126 1.09 1.91 0.00
CA GLU A 126 -0.05 1.32 0.70
C GLU A 126 -0.66 0.14 -0.09
N LEU A 127 -0.93 0.35 -1.38
CA LEU A 127 -1.49 -0.68 -2.26
C LEU A 127 -0.55 -1.88 -2.46
N ILE A 128 0.75 -1.64 -2.58
CA ILE A 128 1.73 -2.71 -2.82
C ILE A 128 2.00 -3.51 -1.56
N VAL A 129 2.28 -2.85 -0.42
CA VAL A 129 2.66 -3.56 0.80
C VAL A 129 1.45 -4.26 1.44
N HIS A 130 0.30 -3.61 1.53
CA HIS A 130 -0.89 -4.24 2.08
C HIS A 130 -1.51 -5.27 1.13
N GLY A 131 -1.35 -5.09 -0.18
CA GLY A 131 -1.63 -6.14 -1.15
C GLY A 131 -0.75 -7.38 -0.94
N TRP A 132 0.54 -7.21 -0.60
CA TRP A 132 1.44 -8.29 -0.24
C TRP A 132 1.02 -8.96 1.08
N ASP A 133 0.72 -8.16 2.11
CA ASP A 133 0.25 -8.66 3.40
C ASP A 133 -1.00 -9.56 3.24
N LEU A 134 -1.99 -9.12 2.44
CA LEU A 134 -3.19 -9.91 2.12
C LEU A 134 -2.86 -11.18 1.31
N ALA A 135 -2.01 -11.08 0.31
CA ALA A 135 -1.68 -12.19 -0.57
C ALA A 135 -1.00 -13.34 0.21
N VAL A 136 0.00 -13.04 1.05
CA VAL A 136 0.65 -14.08 1.86
C VAL A 136 -0.27 -14.65 2.93
N ALA A 137 -1.14 -13.84 3.53
CA ALA A 137 -2.10 -14.28 4.54
C ALA A 137 -3.17 -15.22 3.97
N THR A 138 -3.47 -15.09 2.68
CA THR A 138 -4.51 -15.86 1.98
C THR A 138 -3.96 -16.91 1.00
N GLY A 139 -2.62 -17.08 0.97
CA GLY A 139 -1.96 -18.09 0.14
C GLY A 139 -1.96 -17.78 -1.36
N GLN A 140 -2.06 -16.50 -1.73
CA GLN A 140 -2.04 -16.02 -3.11
C GLN A 140 -0.63 -15.66 -3.58
N GLU A 141 -0.46 -15.39 -4.90
CA GLU A 141 0.79 -14.84 -5.44
C GLU A 141 1.08 -13.46 -4.85
N ALA A 142 2.20 -13.35 -4.15
CA ALA A 142 2.50 -12.19 -3.33
C ALA A 142 3.38 -11.14 -4.03
N GLU A 143 4.28 -11.56 -4.94
CA GLU A 143 5.14 -10.61 -5.63
C GLU A 143 4.36 -9.78 -6.66
N ALA A 144 4.53 -8.47 -6.61
CA ALA A 144 4.07 -7.58 -7.66
C ALA A 144 5.07 -7.57 -8.83
N ASP A 145 4.68 -6.98 -9.96
CA ASP A 145 5.62 -6.71 -11.04
C ASP A 145 6.86 -5.98 -10.49
N PRO A 146 8.09 -6.49 -10.75
CA PRO A 146 9.30 -5.93 -10.15
C PRO A 146 9.46 -4.41 -10.33
N PRO A 147 9.21 -3.80 -11.50
CA PRO A 147 9.30 -2.35 -11.64
C PRO A 147 8.35 -1.58 -10.72
N LEU A 148 7.19 -2.13 -10.41
CA LEU A 148 6.19 -1.52 -9.54
C LEU A 148 6.65 -1.52 -8.07
N ALA A 149 7.09 -2.69 -7.60
CA ALA A 149 7.59 -2.86 -6.24
C ALA A 149 8.93 -2.13 -6.00
N GLU A 150 9.80 -2.10 -7.01
CA GLU A 150 11.07 -1.35 -6.93
C GLU A 150 10.83 0.15 -6.84
N ALA A 151 9.85 0.70 -7.59
CA ALA A 151 9.47 2.11 -7.49
C ALA A 151 8.96 2.47 -6.10
N ALA A 152 8.07 1.65 -5.51
CA ALA A 152 7.58 1.85 -4.15
C ALA A 152 8.73 1.77 -3.12
N LEU A 153 9.63 0.78 -3.24
CA LEU A 153 10.78 0.63 -2.35
C LEU A 153 11.74 1.85 -2.43
N GLU A 154 11.98 2.38 -3.63
CA GLU A 154 12.81 3.58 -3.81
C GLU A 154 12.18 4.79 -3.11
N VAL A 155 10.88 5.00 -3.29
CA VAL A 155 10.13 6.07 -2.62
C VAL A 155 10.22 5.94 -1.11
N MET A 156 9.98 4.74 -0.57
CA MET A 156 10.00 4.51 0.88
C MET A 156 11.39 4.63 1.48
N ARG A 157 12.44 4.29 0.76
CA ARG A 157 13.82 4.52 1.21
C ARG A 157 14.19 5.99 1.30
N LEU A 158 13.58 6.84 0.47
CA LEU A 158 13.77 8.29 0.52
C LEU A 158 12.90 8.95 1.61
N ALA A 159 11.68 8.45 1.81
CA ALA A 159 10.72 9.02 2.73
C ALA A 159 10.89 8.56 4.18
N LEU A 160 11.35 7.32 4.38
CA LEU A 160 11.44 6.67 5.70
C LEU A 160 12.89 6.32 6.00
N PRO A 161 13.51 6.88 7.05
CA PRO A 161 14.89 6.56 7.42
C PRO A 161 15.01 5.10 7.89
N ALA A 162 16.21 4.52 7.75
CA ALA A 162 16.48 3.19 8.30
C ALA A 162 16.42 3.21 9.85
N SER A 163 16.88 4.29 10.48
CA SER A 163 16.90 4.50 11.93
C SER A 163 17.21 5.98 12.23
N PRO A 164 16.68 6.60 13.31
CA PRO A 164 15.65 6.06 14.20
C PRO A 164 14.24 6.13 13.56
N ARG A 165 13.32 5.28 14.06
CA ARG A 165 11.90 5.25 13.64
C ARG A 165 10.94 5.49 14.82
N ASP A 166 11.43 6.07 15.89
CA ASP A 166 10.63 6.37 17.08
C ASP A 166 9.46 7.29 16.73
N GLY A 167 8.24 6.86 17.08
CA GLY A 167 7.01 7.60 16.81
C GLY A 167 6.48 7.46 15.37
N LEU A 168 7.12 6.66 14.51
CA LEU A 168 6.60 6.30 13.19
C LEU A 168 5.83 4.97 13.28
N PRO A 169 4.80 4.76 12.42
CA PRO A 169 4.02 3.52 12.41
C PRO A 169 4.74 2.37 11.68
N PHE A 170 6.06 2.37 11.69
CA PHE A 170 6.91 1.39 11.00
C PHE A 170 7.97 0.85 11.93
N GLY A 171 8.09 -0.47 11.99
CA GLY A 171 9.19 -1.14 12.70
C GLY A 171 10.57 -0.85 12.06
N PRO A 172 11.65 -1.23 12.74
CA PRO A 172 12.99 -1.20 12.13
C PRO A 172 13.02 -2.10 10.89
N PRO A 173 13.84 -1.77 9.87
CA PRO A 173 14.00 -2.63 8.71
C PRO A 173 14.46 -4.03 9.11
N VAL A 174 13.89 -5.04 8.47
CA VAL A 174 14.32 -6.44 8.59
C VAL A 174 15.24 -6.77 7.41
N GLU A 175 16.30 -7.53 7.65
CA GLU A 175 17.23 -7.95 6.59
C GLU A 175 16.51 -8.92 5.65
N PRO A 176 16.43 -8.64 4.35
CA PRO A 176 15.79 -9.53 3.39
C PRO A 176 16.56 -10.86 3.28
N ALA A 177 15.83 -11.97 3.14
CA ALA A 177 16.45 -13.25 2.87
C ALA A 177 17.11 -13.27 1.48
N PRO A 178 18.15 -14.12 1.28
CA PRO A 178 18.73 -14.32 -0.05
C PRO A 178 17.65 -14.71 -1.07
N GLY A 179 17.61 -14.00 -2.21
CA GLY A 179 16.63 -14.22 -3.26
C GLY A 179 15.24 -13.62 -3.00
N ALA A 180 15.08 -12.77 -1.98
CA ALA A 180 13.84 -12.04 -1.74
C ALA A 180 13.43 -11.21 -2.97
N GLY A 181 12.16 -11.29 -3.34
CA GLY A 181 11.57 -10.50 -4.42
C GLY A 181 11.52 -9.00 -4.10
N ALA A 182 11.13 -8.18 -5.04
CA ALA A 182 11.09 -6.73 -4.85
C ALA A 182 10.04 -6.31 -3.83
N THR A 183 8.88 -6.96 -3.84
CA THR A 183 7.79 -6.67 -2.90
C THR A 183 8.13 -7.15 -1.48
N GLU A 184 8.74 -8.32 -1.37
CA GLU A 184 9.24 -8.82 -0.09
C GLU A 184 10.30 -7.86 0.50
N ARG A 185 11.23 -7.35 -0.31
CA ARG A 185 12.22 -6.35 0.14
C ARG A 185 11.58 -5.05 0.61
N LEU A 186 10.48 -4.63 -0.04
CA LEU A 186 9.69 -3.49 0.42
C LEU A 186 9.06 -3.78 1.79
N ALA A 187 8.41 -4.92 1.95
CA ALA A 187 7.82 -5.35 3.21
C ALA A 187 8.87 -5.40 4.35
N ASN A 188 10.06 -5.95 4.06
CA ASN A 188 11.18 -5.95 5.02
C ASN A 188 11.66 -4.53 5.36
N TRP A 189 11.74 -3.61 4.37
CA TRP A 189 12.10 -2.22 4.63
C TRP A 189 11.09 -1.54 5.54
N LEU A 190 9.81 -1.89 5.44
CA LEU A 190 8.72 -1.38 6.27
C LEU A 190 8.57 -2.11 7.62
N GLY A 191 9.50 -3.01 7.94
CA GLY A 191 9.61 -3.66 9.25
C GLY A 191 8.86 -4.98 9.38
N ARG A 192 8.36 -5.58 8.26
CA ARG A 192 7.74 -6.92 8.31
C ARG A 192 8.82 -7.99 8.44
N ASP A 193 8.67 -8.90 9.39
CA ASP A 193 9.37 -10.19 9.36
C ASP A 193 8.67 -11.10 8.34
N THR A 194 9.27 -11.26 7.17
CA THR A 194 8.66 -12.00 6.05
C THR A 194 8.91 -13.51 6.15
N ALA A 195 9.87 -13.96 6.96
CA ALA A 195 10.30 -15.35 7.01
C ALA A 195 9.18 -16.35 7.35
N PRO A 196 8.22 -16.08 8.24
CA PRO A 196 7.10 -16.98 8.52
C PRO A 196 6.09 -17.09 7.38
N TRP A 197 6.05 -16.12 6.47
CA TRP A 197 4.99 -15.94 5.49
C TRP A 197 5.37 -16.43 4.08
N VAL A 198 6.65 -16.35 3.74
CA VAL A 198 7.13 -16.71 2.39
C VAL A 198 7.63 -18.16 2.42
N ARG A 199 6.94 -19.06 1.69
CA ARG A 199 7.42 -20.43 1.47
C ARG A 199 8.60 -20.39 0.51
N ARG A 200 9.78 -20.78 0.98
CA ARG A 200 10.96 -20.97 0.13
C ARG A 200 11.16 -22.47 -0.06
N GLU A 201 11.40 -22.89 -1.28
CA GLU A 201 11.86 -24.24 -1.54
C GLU A 201 13.22 -24.41 -0.82
N ARG A 202 13.36 -25.46 -0.03
CA ARG A 202 14.65 -25.83 0.56
C ARG A 202 15.52 -26.35 -0.57
N THR A 203 16.51 -25.58 -0.98
CA THR A 203 17.59 -26.02 -1.85
C THR A 203 18.47 -27.07 -1.16
#